data_4258a6fd745507e4262193c926fe5dc3
#
_entry.id   4258a6fd745507e4262193c926fe5dc3
#
_cell.length_a   1.000
_cell.length_b   1.000
_cell.length_c   1.000
_cell.angle_alpha   90.00
_cell.angle_beta   90.00
_cell.angle_gamma   90.00
#
_symmetry.space_group_name_H-M   'P 1'
#
loop_
_entity.id
_entity.type
_entity.pdbx_description
1 polymer ?
#
loop_
_entity_poly.entity_id
_entity_poly.type
_entity_poly.pdbx_seq_one_letter_code
_entity_poly.pdbx_strand_id
1 'polypeptide(L)'
;MRLERLRIRGLRCLAEADIELGEGIHVFVGANGAGKTSVLEAAFLLSHGRSFRSGGAKEVLLQRGASSLSVFGEIRHQDGRIGRVGLGREGARWDARLDGRSASLGEVVSECAVVCFEPGSHALIAGGAEERRRYLDWGVFHVEHEFLLAWRRYQRALKQRNSLLRSNSPVAPELFLSWEAELSQTGERIHFMRVRYLDQLLPHLEQTIGGLLPELGAIELRYRRGWPEERDLAEVLADQRDRDLSRGHTTQGVHRAEWSISFEHAPMREHLSRGQEKLTALGCLLAQAALFASQKGEWPVVCLDDLASELDLAHQTAVVGQLAGVGAQVLVTGTELPAPLQSLSAHVFHVEQGKVAAPAIITS
;
A
#
# COMPACT_ATOMS: atom_id res chain seq x y z
N MET A 1 -11.19 9.19 7.45
CA MET A 1 -10.78 10.30 6.54
C MET A 1 -11.51 10.20 5.21
N ARG A 2 -11.55 11.30 4.46
CA ARG A 2 -12.08 11.29 3.09
C ARG A 2 -11.31 12.25 2.19
N LEU A 3 -11.17 11.89 0.95
CA LEU A 3 -10.61 12.72 -0.10
C LEU A 3 -11.76 13.59 -0.66
N GLU A 4 -11.73 14.90 -0.43
CA GLU A 4 -12.79 15.82 -0.89
C GLU A 4 -12.55 16.32 -2.32
N ARG A 5 -11.29 16.42 -2.70
CA ARG A 5 -10.91 16.86 -4.05
C ARG A 5 -9.66 16.12 -4.51
N LEU A 6 -9.67 15.69 -5.75
CA LEU A 6 -8.54 15.05 -6.42
C LEU A 6 -8.27 15.78 -7.74
N ARG A 7 -7.11 16.45 -7.85
CA ARG A 7 -6.65 17.06 -9.10
C ARG A 7 -5.50 16.28 -9.67
N ILE A 8 -5.58 15.99 -10.94
CA ILE A 8 -4.62 15.18 -11.66
C ILE A 8 -4.20 15.92 -12.92
N ARG A 9 -2.89 16.00 -13.18
CA ARG A 9 -2.34 16.53 -14.43
C ARG A 9 -1.23 15.63 -14.95
N GLY A 10 -1.27 15.31 -16.22
CA GLY A 10 -0.21 14.59 -16.92
C GLY A 10 0.05 13.15 -16.42
N LEU A 11 -0.96 12.48 -15.86
CA LEU A 11 -0.83 11.11 -15.35
C LEU A 11 -1.46 10.11 -16.34
N ARG A 12 -0.66 9.20 -16.89
CA ARG A 12 -1.13 8.13 -17.80
C ARG A 12 -1.86 8.70 -19.03
N CYS A 13 -3.17 8.43 -19.14
CA CYS A 13 -4.04 8.99 -20.17
C CYS A 13 -4.79 10.25 -19.71
N LEU A 14 -4.70 10.63 -18.43
CA LEU A 14 -5.36 11.81 -17.87
C LEU A 14 -4.49 13.05 -18.13
N ALA A 15 -4.91 13.91 -19.06
CA ALA A 15 -4.25 15.19 -19.29
C ALA A 15 -4.48 16.14 -18.13
N GLU A 16 -5.75 16.31 -17.78
CA GLU A 16 -6.20 17.09 -16.63
C GLU A 16 -7.54 16.54 -16.15
N ALA A 17 -7.66 16.39 -14.84
CA ALA A 17 -8.94 16.08 -14.18
C ALA A 17 -9.00 16.84 -12.85
N ASP A 18 -10.16 17.38 -12.53
CA ASP A 18 -10.49 18.01 -11.24
C ASP A 18 -11.78 17.37 -10.74
N ILE A 19 -11.69 16.54 -9.72
CA ILE A 19 -12.75 15.66 -9.26
C ILE A 19 -13.11 16.06 -7.84
N GLU A 20 -14.34 16.50 -7.65
CA GLU A 20 -14.93 16.71 -6.33
C GLU A 20 -15.55 15.41 -5.86
N LEU A 21 -15.15 14.99 -4.66
CA LEU A 21 -15.56 13.74 -4.03
C LEU A 21 -16.28 14.10 -2.71
N GLY A 22 -17.31 13.37 -2.39
CA GLY A 22 -18.04 13.52 -1.13
C GLY A 22 -17.85 12.31 -0.21
N GLU A 23 -18.81 12.12 0.67
CA GLU A 23 -18.92 10.89 1.47
C GLU A 23 -19.43 9.72 0.63
N GLY A 24 -19.21 8.49 1.09
CA GLY A 24 -19.79 7.29 0.53
C GLY A 24 -19.07 6.73 -0.71
N ILE A 25 -19.82 6.25 -1.66
CA ILE A 25 -19.33 5.44 -2.77
C ILE A 25 -19.27 6.27 -4.05
N HIS A 26 -18.12 6.23 -4.72
CA HIS A 26 -17.85 6.91 -5.98
C HIS A 26 -17.48 5.88 -7.04
N VAL A 27 -18.23 5.82 -8.13
CA VAL A 27 -18.04 4.83 -9.19
C VAL A 27 -17.58 5.51 -10.47
N PHE A 28 -16.44 5.10 -10.97
CA PHE A 28 -15.90 5.57 -12.25
C PHE A 28 -16.19 4.53 -13.33
N VAL A 29 -17.12 4.84 -14.24
CA VAL A 29 -17.54 3.95 -15.32
C VAL A 29 -17.06 4.45 -16.68
N GLY A 30 -16.79 3.50 -17.58
CA GLY A 30 -16.35 3.81 -18.95
C GLY A 30 -15.63 2.64 -19.61
N ALA A 31 -15.31 2.79 -20.89
CA ALA A 31 -14.63 1.76 -21.67
C ALA A 31 -13.24 1.40 -21.09
N ASN A 32 -12.71 0.22 -21.47
CA ASN A 32 -11.36 -0.15 -21.12
C ASN A 32 -10.35 0.83 -21.74
N GLY A 33 -9.34 1.24 -20.95
CA GLY A 33 -8.37 2.24 -21.37
C GLY A 33 -8.84 3.70 -21.23
N ALA A 34 -10.09 3.97 -20.83
CA ALA A 34 -10.63 5.34 -20.70
C ALA A 34 -9.93 6.20 -19.63
N GLY A 35 -9.28 5.59 -18.62
CA GLY A 35 -8.56 6.31 -17.56
C GLY A 35 -9.07 6.05 -16.15
N LYS A 36 -10.06 5.20 -15.97
CA LYS A 36 -10.67 4.86 -14.66
C LYS A 36 -9.65 4.47 -13.59
N THR A 37 -8.85 3.44 -13.87
CA THR A 37 -7.76 2.98 -12.98
C THR A 37 -6.73 4.08 -12.70
N SER A 38 -6.52 5.03 -13.62
CA SER A 38 -5.58 6.15 -13.41
C SER A 38 -6.09 7.14 -12.36
N VAL A 39 -7.39 7.25 -12.14
CA VAL A 39 -7.97 8.03 -11.04
C VAL A 39 -7.61 7.38 -9.70
N LEU A 40 -7.80 6.06 -9.56
CA LEU A 40 -7.42 5.32 -8.36
C LEU A 40 -5.90 5.35 -8.14
N GLU A 41 -5.13 5.22 -9.22
CA GLU A 41 -3.66 5.33 -9.17
C GLU A 41 -3.20 6.70 -8.64
N ALA A 42 -3.92 7.79 -8.96
CA ALA A 42 -3.63 9.11 -8.43
C ALA A 42 -3.85 9.18 -6.91
N ALA A 43 -4.97 8.68 -6.41
CA ALA A 43 -5.22 8.59 -4.96
C ALA A 43 -4.17 7.71 -4.26
N PHE A 44 -3.83 6.58 -4.83
CA PHE A 44 -2.80 5.68 -4.32
C PHE A 44 -1.40 6.32 -4.28
N LEU A 45 -1.05 7.13 -5.29
CA LEU A 45 0.21 7.87 -5.30
C LEU A 45 0.36 8.79 -4.09
N LEU A 46 -0.70 9.47 -3.66
CA LEU A 46 -0.69 10.34 -2.47
C LEU A 46 -0.42 9.56 -1.18
N SER A 47 -0.90 8.33 -1.09
CA SER A 47 -0.76 7.47 0.09
C SER A 47 0.51 6.61 0.11
N HIS A 48 1.09 6.30 -1.04
CA HIS A 48 2.20 5.34 -1.13
C HIS A 48 3.46 5.94 -1.74
N GLY A 49 3.36 7.13 -2.36
CA GLY A 49 4.48 7.76 -3.08
C GLY A 49 4.96 6.99 -4.31
N ARG A 50 4.20 5.98 -4.74
CA ARG A 50 4.51 5.11 -5.89
C ARG A 50 3.23 4.60 -6.54
N SER A 51 3.34 4.12 -7.78
CA SER A 51 2.23 3.42 -8.44
C SER A 51 2.07 1.99 -7.91
N PHE A 52 0.83 1.48 -7.90
CA PHE A 52 0.55 0.06 -7.70
C PHE A 52 0.76 -0.76 -8.97
N ARG A 53 0.67 -0.16 -10.15
CA ARG A 53 0.96 -0.87 -11.41
C ARG A 53 2.46 -1.17 -11.49
N SER A 54 2.79 -2.41 -11.25
CA SER A 54 4.15 -2.93 -11.40
C SER A 54 4.50 -3.01 -12.89
N GLY A 55 5.67 -2.63 -13.24
CA GLY A 55 6.17 -2.79 -14.61
C GLY A 55 7.00 -1.62 -15.07
N GLY A 56 7.97 -1.25 -14.30
CA GLY A 56 9.09 -0.72 -14.89
C GLY A 56 9.36 0.75 -14.86
N ALA A 57 9.56 1.32 -15.96
CA ALA A 57 10.19 2.61 -16.13
C ALA A 57 9.35 3.70 -15.46
N LYS A 58 10.00 4.51 -14.63
CA LYS A 58 9.44 5.75 -14.04
C LYS A 58 8.75 6.66 -15.07
N GLU A 59 9.07 6.48 -16.32
CA GLU A 59 8.52 7.19 -17.50
C GLU A 59 7.07 6.79 -17.83
N VAL A 60 6.62 5.58 -17.45
CA VAL A 60 5.28 5.12 -17.78
C VAL A 60 4.18 5.88 -17.01
N LEU A 61 4.50 6.58 -15.92
CA LEU A 61 3.52 7.41 -15.20
C LEU A 61 3.13 8.68 -15.96
N LEU A 62 4.04 9.25 -16.71
CA LEU A 62 3.78 10.47 -17.47
C LEU A 62 2.84 10.21 -18.63
N GLN A 63 1.91 11.12 -18.83
CA GLN A 63 1.11 11.14 -20.04
C GLN A 63 2.02 11.27 -21.27
N ARG A 64 1.67 10.61 -22.35
CA ARG A 64 2.45 10.69 -23.60
C ARG A 64 2.54 12.15 -24.08
N GLY A 65 3.76 12.65 -24.17
CA GLY A 65 4.06 14.04 -24.58
C GLY A 65 4.09 15.05 -23.43
N ALA A 66 3.76 14.65 -22.19
CA ALA A 66 3.91 15.52 -21.03
C ALA A 66 5.34 15.47 -20.48
N SER A 67 5.86 16.61 -20.04
CA SER A 67 7.17 16.74 -19.35
C SER A 67 7.05 16.60 -17.83
N SER A 68 5.85 16.76 -17.29
CA SER A 68 5.58 16.71 -15.85
C SER A 68 4.24 16.05 -15.55
N LEU A 69 4.09 15.58 -14.32
CA LEU A 69 2.81 15.19 -13.76
C LEU A 69 2.63 15.86 -12.39
N SER A 70 1.39 16.05 -12.00
CA SER A 70 1.05 16.44 -10.64
C SER A 70 -0.25 15.78 -10.19
N VAL A 71 -0.27 15.40 -8.92
CA VAL A 71 -1.47 14.93 -8.21
C VAL A 71 -1.62 15.76 -6.95
N PHE A 72 -2.81 16.29 -6.74
CA PHE A 72 -3.18 17.04 -5.55
C PHE A 72 -4.43 16.43 -4.93
N GLY A 73 -4.44 16.32 -3.61
CA GLY A 73 -5.58 15.87 -2.82
C GLY A 73 -5.92 16.85 -1.70
N GLU A 74 -7.20 17.10 -1.50
CA GLU A 74 -7.71 17.74 -0.29
C GLU A 74 -8.40 16.68 0.55
N ILE A 75 -7.91 16.50 1.77
CA ILE A 75 -8.29 15.39 2.65
C ILE A 75 -8.97 15.98 3.89
N ARG A 76 -10.19 15.53 4.16
CA ARG A 76 -10.88 15.85 5.41
C ARG A 76 -10.77 14.70 6.37
N HIS A 77 -10.25 14.98 7.56
CA HIS A 77 -10.19 14.06 8.68
C HIS A 77 -11.48 14.07 9.50
N GLN A 78 -11.68 13.05 10.32
CA GLN A 78 -12.89 12.93 11.14
C GLN A 78 -12.99 14.02 12.21
N ASP A 79 -11.86 14.57 12.66
CA ASP A 79 -11.79 15.71 13.57
C ASP A 79 -12.13 17.06 12.90
N GLY A 80 -12.44 17.07 11.60
CA GLY A 80 -12.76 18.25 10.79
C GLY A 80 -11.53 18.96 10.19
N ARG A 81 -10.33 18.56 10.51
CA ARG A 81 -9.10 19.08 9.93
C ARG A 81 -9.03 18.79 8.43
N ILE A 82 -8.56 19.77 7.67
CA ILE A 82 -8.33 19.62 6.22
C ILE A 82 -6.83 19.67 5.96
N GLY A 83 -6.31 18.58 5.39
CA GLY A 83 -4.95 18.48 4.89
C GLY A 83 -4.92 18.66 3.37
N ARG A 84 -3.94 19.38 2.84
CA ARG A 84 -3.73 19.55 1.41
C ARG A 84 -2.41 18.96 1.01
N VAL A 85 -2.45 17.87 0.26
CA VAL A 85 -1.28 17.11 -0.17
C VAL A 85 -1.06 17.25 -1.65
N GLY A 86 0.20 17.33 -2.07
CA GLY A 86 0.57 17.41 -3.47
C GLY A 86 1.83 16.60 -3.76
N LEU A 87 1.81 15.85 -4.86
CA LEU A 87 2.97 15.20 -5.43
C LEU A 87 3.13 15.67 -6.87
N GLY A 88 4.30 16.20 -7.18
CA GLY A 88 4.70 16.60 -8.52
C GLY A 88 5.91 15.81 -8.97
N ARG A 89 6.05 15.61 -10.29
CA ARG A 89 7.24 15.03 -10.89
C ARG A 89 7.59 15.76 -12.16
N GLU A 90 8.85 16.19 -12.25
CA GLU A 90 9.44 16.74 -13.46
C GLU A 90 10.74 15.99 -13.76
N GLY A 91 10.81 15.34 -14.89
CA GLY A 91 11.90 14.43 -15.22
C GLY A 91 12.09 13.31 -14.17
N ALA A 92 13.24 13.26 -13.52
CA ALA A 92 13.55 12.31 -12.44
C ALA A 92 13.24 12.85 -11.04
N ARG A 93 12.92 14.13 -10.90
CA ARG A 93 12.75 14.81 -9.60
C ARG A 93 11.30 14.75 -9.17
N TRP A 94 11.10 14.31 -7.93
CA TRP A 94 9.82 14.40 -7.22
C TRP A 94 9.81 15.65 -6.33
N ASP A 95 8.69 16.34 -6.34
CA ASP A 95 8.35 17.43 -5.42
C ASP A 95 7.13 17.00 -4.59
N ALA A 96 7.21 17.18 -3.27
CA ALA A 96 6.15 16.83 -2.35
C ALA A 96 5.76 18.07 -1.53
N ARG A 97 4.47 18.31 -1.38
CA ARG A 97 3.91 19.46 -0.69
C ARG A 97 2.84 19.06 0.31
N LEU A 98 2.85 19.70 1.45
CA LEU A 98 1.83 19.61 2.48
C LEU A 98 1.40 21.03 2.87
N ASP A 99 0.12 21.35 2.76
CA ASP A 99 -0.47 22.66 3.02
C ASP A 99 0.26 23.83 2.33
N GLY A 100 0.65 23.58 1.07
CA GLY A 100 1.33 24.57 0.22
C GLY A 100 2.84 24.71 0.47
N ARG A 101 3.39 24.12 1.54
CA ARG A 101 4.82 24.13 1.84
C ARG A 101 5.53 22.89 1.26
N SER A 102 6.82 23.01 0.99
CA SER A 102 7.65 21.85 0.63
C SER A 102 7.68 20.88 1.82
N ALA A 103 7.48 19.62 1.53
CA ALA A 103 7.43 18.55 2.53
C ALA A 103 8.22 17.32 2.05
N SER A 104 8.53 16.42 2.97
CA SER A 104 9.04 15.11 2.61
C SER A 104 7.92 14.20 2.11
N LEU A 105 8.26 13.21 1.27
CA LEU A 105 7.29 12.19 0.83
C LEU A 105 6.60 11.51 2.02
N GLY A 106 7.33 11.24 3.11
CA GLY A 106 6.75 10.62 4.30
C GLY A 106 5.68 11.49 4.97
N GLU A 107 5.82 12.83 4.98
CA GLU A 107 4.79 13.74 5.52
C GLU A 107 3.53 13.71 4.65
N VAL A 108 3.66 13.69 3.33
CA VAL A 108 2.51 13.56 2.41
C VAL A 108 1.81 12.22 2.59
N VAL A 109 2.58 11.13 2.62
CA VAL A 109 2.03 9.77 2.79
C VAL A 109 1.34 9.60 4.16
N SER A 110 1.85 10.22 5.22
CA SER A 110 1.22 10.14 6.56
C SER A 110 -0.12 10.87 6.64
N GLU A 111 -0.34 11.87 5.78
CA GLU A 111 -1.58 12.64 5.75
C GLU A 111 -2.70 11.94 4.99
N CYS A 112 -2.37 11.02 4.08
CA CYS A 112 -3.34 10.36 3.21
C CYS A 112 -3.19 8.84 3.31
N ALA A 113 -4.17 8.14 3.83
CA ALA A 113 -4.20 6.69 3.83
C ALA A 113 -5.18 6.17 2.77
N VAL A 114 -4.68 5.37 1.83
CA VAL A 114 -5.47 4.71 0.80
C VAL A 114 -5.13 3.23 0.77
N VAL A 115 -6.12 2.38 0.83
CA VAL A 115 -5.99 0.94 0.59
C VAL A 115 -6.58 0.65 -0.78
N CYS A 116 -5.87 -0.09 -1.63
CA CYS A 116 -6.30 -0.34 -2.99
C CYS A 116 -6.25 -1.83 -3.32
N PHE A 117 -7.40 -2.39 -3.68
CA PHE A 117 -7.52 -3.69 -4.31
C PHE A 117 -7.58 -3.51 -5.82
N GLU A 118 -6.68 -4.18 -6.55
CA GLU A 118 -6.54 -4.09 -8.00
C GLU A 118 -6.17 -5.48 -8.57
N PRO A 119 -6.24 -5.70 -9.89
CA PRO A 119 -5.99 -7.02 -10.48
C PRO A 119 -4.66 -7.68 -10.10
N GLY A 120 -3.63 -6.88 -9.80
CA GLY A 120 -2.32 -7.36 -9.34
C GLY A 120 -2.22 -7.67 -7.84
N SER A 121 -3.26 -7.34 -7.04
CA SER A 121 -3.23 -7.50 -5.57
C SER A 121 -3.01 -8.93 -5.11
N HIS A 122 -3.36 -9.94 -5.93
CA HIS A 122 -3.07 -11.34 -5.67
C HIS A 122 -1.57 -11.60 -5.44
N ALA A 123 -0.68 -10.74 -5.94
CA ALA A 123 0.76 -10.82 -5.71
C ALA A 123 1.14 -10.69 -4.22
N LEU A 124 0.27 -10.15 -3.37
CA LEU A 124 0.46 -10.16 -1.92
C LEU A 124 0.56 -11.60 -1.40
N ILE A 125 -0.24 -12.50 -1.93
CA ILE A 125 -0.27 -13.93 -1.55
C ILE A 125 0.66 -14.74 -2.46
N ALA A 126 0.48 -14.61 -3.77
CA ALA A 126 1.18 -15.39 -4.79
C ALA A 126 2.61 -14.90 -5.09
N GLY A 127 2.91 -13.66 -4.81
CA GLY A 127 4.19 -13.01 -5.14
C GLY A 127 5.30 -13.23 -4.13
N GLY A 128 6.40 -12.50 -4.32
CA GLY A 128 7.59 -12.59 -3.48
C GLY A 128 7.46 -11.86 -2.14
N ALA A 129 8.44 -12.07 -1.28
CA ALA A 129 8.51 -11.47 0.05
C ALA A 129 8.53 -9.92 0.04
N GLU A 130 8.90 -9.30 -1.09
CA GLU A 130 8.95 -7.84 -1.19
C GLU A 130 7.54 -7.22 -1.14
N GLU A 131 6.55 -7.81 -1.83
CA GLU A 131 5.17 -7.32 -1.78
C GLU A 131 4.59 -7.47 -0.37
N ARG A 132 4.88 -8.59 0.30
CA ARG A 132 4.46 -8.81 1.69
C ARG A 132 5.12 -7.83 2.67
N ARG A 133 6.41 -7.51 2.50
CA ARG A 133 7.06 -6.46 3.31
C ARG A 133 6.46 -5.09 3.07
N ARG A 134 6.15 -4.74 1.82
CA ARG A 134 5.53 -3.45 1.48
C ARG A 134 4.16 -3.28 2.14
N TYR A 135 3.34 -4.32 2.11
CA TYR A 135 2.05 -4.35 2.79
C TYR A 135 2.23 -4.13 4.31
N LEU A 136 3.11 -4.92 4.93
CA LEU A 136 3.41 -4.82 6.36
C LEU A 136 3.94 -3.43 6.74
N ASP A 137 4.94 -2.93 6.00
CA ASP A 137 5.59 -1.65 6.30
C ASP A 137 4.65 -0.46 6.11
N TRP A 138 3.72 -0.52 5.17
CA TRP A 138 2.69 0.52 5.03
C TRP A 138 1.78 0.57 6.26
N GLY A 139 1.34 -0.59 6.75
CA GLY A 139 0.51 -0.65 7.94
C GLY A 139 1.24 -0.16 9.19
N VAL A 140 2.46 -0.68 9.42
CA VAL A 140 3.30 -0.24 10.55
C VAL A 140 3.58 1.26 10.49
N PHE A 141 3.87 1.81 9.30
CA PHE A 141 4.11 3.24 9.10
C PHE A 141 2.94 4.13 9.57
N HIS A 142 1.72 3.72 9.28
CA HIS A 142 0.54 4.51 9.65
C HIS A 142 0.15 4.36 11.14
N VAL A 143 0.54 3.28 11.79
CA VAL A 143 0.20 3.01 13.20
C VAL A 143 1.32 3.48 14.14
N GLU A 144 2.58 3.25 13.78
CA GLU A 144 3.77 3.48 14.60
C GLU A 144 4.50 4.77 14.22
N HIS A 145 4.39 5.81 15.02
CA HIS A 145 4.99 7.12 14.75
C HIS A 145 6.51 7.10 14.54
N GLU A 146 7.22 6.17 15.21
CA GLU A 146 8.68 6.08 15.15
C GLU A 146 9.19 5.24 13.98
N PHE A 147 8.29 4.52 13.28
CA PHE A 147 8.68 3.60 12.22
C PHE A 147 9.45 4.30 11.08
N LEU A 148 8.96 5.43 10.59
CA LEU A 148 9.60 6.15 9.49
C LEU A 148 11.04 6.57 9.83
N LEU A 149 11.27 7.04 11.07
CA LEU A 149 12.60 7.43 11.52
C LEU A 149 13.53 6.22 11.59
N ALA A 150 13.09 5.13 12.21
CA ALA A 150 13.84 3.89 12.30
C ALA A 150 14.15 3.32 10.92
N TRP A 151 13.16 3.31 10.02
CA TRP A 151 13.29 2.83 8.65
C TRP A 151 14.30 3.65 7.82
N ARG A 152 14.26 4.99 7.89
CA ARG A 152 15.22 5.86 7.20
C ARG A 152 16.64 5.63 7.69
N ARG A 153 16.85 5.52 9.00
CA ARG A 153 18.15 5.22 9.60
C ARG A 153 18.65 3.84 9.15
N TYR A 154 17.80 2.82 9.22
CA TYR A 154 18.10 1.47 8.76
C TYR A 154 18.52 1.44 7.29
N GLN A 155 17.71 2.05 6.41
CA GLN A 155 18.01 2.09 4.97
C GLN A 155 19.32 2.82 4.66
N ARG A 156 19.62 3.91 5.38
CA ARG A 156 20.90 4.62 5.26
C ARG A 156 22.07 3.72 5.67
N ALA A 157 21.98 3.07 6.82
CA ALA A 157 23.02 2.17 7.31
C ALA A 157 23.22 0.98 6.37
N LEU A 158 22.14 0.38 5.87
CA LEU A 158 22.18 -0.71 4.89
C LEU A 158 22.89 -0.29 3.60
N LYS A 159 22.56 0.90 3.07
CA LYS A 159 23.21 1.45 1.87
C LYS A 159 24.71 1.68 2.10
N GLN A 160 25.10 2.23 3.24
CA GLN A 160 26.51 2.48 3.59
C GLN A 160 27.27 1.16 3.78
N ARG A 161 26.74 0.22 4.57
CA ARG A 161 27.34 -1.10 4.71
C ARG A 161 27.51 -1.81 3.37
N ASN A 162 26.48 -1.82 2.52
CA ASN A 162 26.56 -2.42 1.20
C ASN A 162 27.56 -1.70 0.27
N SER A 163 27.82 -0.41 0.47
CA SER A 163 28.87 0.33 -0.24
C SER A 163 30.26 -0.14 0.20
N LEU A 164 30.48 -0.35 1.52
CA LEU A 164 31.72 -0.87 2.05
C LEU A 164 31.97 -2.31 1.56
N LEU A 165 30.95 -3.16 1.55
CA LEU A 165 31.03 -4.55 1.08
C LEU A 165 31.43 -4.67 -0.41
N ARG A 166 31.18 -3.63 -1.21
CA ARG A 166 31.55 -3.57 -2.64
C ARG A 166 32.83 -2.79 -2.91
N SER A 167 33.51 -2.32 -1.87
CA SER A 167 34.77 -1.60 -2.04
C SER A 167 35.84 -2.52 -2.56
N ASN A 168 36.58 -2.08 -3.58
CA ASN A 168 37.76 -2.77 -4.10
C ASN A 168 39.02 -2.52 -3.25
N SER A 169 38.92 -1.61 -2.27
CA SER A 169 40.02 -1.27 -1.36
C SER A 169 39.78 -1.86 0.02
N PRO A 170 40.83 -2.21 0.77
CA PRO A 170 40.67 -2.62 2.16
C PRO A 170 39.92 -1.58 2.96
N VAL A 171 38.87 -2.02 3.66
CA VAL A 171 38.02 -1.16 4.50
C VAL A 171 38.41 -1.39 5.96
N ALA A 172 38.63 -0.30 6.71
CA ALA A 172 38.89 -0.39 8.13
C ALA A 172 37.73 -1.05 8.88
N PRO A 173 37.98 -2.05 9.75
CA PRO A 173 36.95 -2.78 10.48
C PRO A 173 35.99 -1.86 11.28
N GLU A 174 36.48 -0.74 11.78
CA GLU A 174 35.77 0.23 12.60
C GLU A 174 34.58 0.86 11.82
N LEU A 175 34.71 1.02 10.49
CA LEU A 175 33.64 1.52 9.64
C LEU A 175 32.50 0.52 9.55
N PHE A 176 32.78 -0.78 9.49
CA PHE A 176 31.73 -1.80 9.55
C PHE A 176 31.04 -1.80 10.90
N LEU A 177 31.77 -1.75 12.01
CA LEU A 177 31.20 -1.77 13.35
C LEU A 177 30.19 -0.66 13.57
N SER A 178 30.50 0.56 13.11
CA SER A 178 29.58 1.70 13.24
C SER A 178 28.25 1.50 12.50
N TRP A 179 28.30 1.01 11.25
CA TRP A 179 27.10 0.78 10.47
C TRP A 179 26.34 -0.48 10.88
N GLU A 180 27.04 -1.51 11.36
CA GLU A 180 26.43 -2.73 11.89
C GLU A 180 25.70 -2.45 13.22
N ALA A 181 26.25 -1.63 14.08
CA ALA A 181 25.57 -1.17 15.30
C ALA A 181 24.27 -0.40 14.98
N GLU A 182 24.32 0.52 14.01
CA GLU A 182 23.13 1.27 13.55
C GLU A 182 22.08 0.36 12.91
N LEU A 183 22.53 -0.62 12.08
CA LEU A 183 21.64 -1.62 11.47
C LEU A 183 20.98 -2.50 12.51
N SER A 184 21.74 -2.96 13.50
CA SER A 184 21.22 -3.80 14.57
C SER A 184 20.18 -3.05 15.40
N GLN A 185 20.54 -1.89 15.93
CA GLN A 185 19.64 -1.08 16.76
C GLN A 185 18.33 -0.76 16.05
N THR A 186 18.42 -0.28 14.80
CA THR A 186 17.24 0.11 14.02
C THR A 186 16.46 -1.11 13.51
N GLY A 187 17.16 -2.19 13.15
CA GLY A 187 16.57 -3.45 12.71
C GLY A 187 15.75 -4.13 13.79
N GLU A 188 16.29 -4.24 15.02
CA GLU A 188 15.54 -4.79 16.17
C GLU A 188 14.28 -3.93 16.45
N ARG A 189 14.41 -2.60 16.43
CA ARG A 189 13.26 -1.71 16.63
C ARG A 189 12.16 -1.91 15.58
N ILE A 190 12.53 -2.01 14.29
CA ILE A 190 11.59 -2.29 13.21
C ILE A 190 10.93 -3.66 13.38
N HIS A 191 11.72 -4.68 13.77
CA HIS A 191 11.21 -6.00 14.08
C HIS A 191 10.11 -5.97 15.15
N PHE A 192 10.35 -5.34 16.30
CA PHE A 192 9.36 -5.22 17.37
C PHE A 192 8.08 -4.51 16.93
N MET A 193 8.19 -3.42 16.14
CA MET A 193 7.03 -2.74 15.59
C MET A 193 6.22 -3.63 14.64
N ARG A 194 6.89 -4.42 13.80
CA ARG A 194 6.24 -5.37 12.88
C ARG A 194 5.52 -6.50 13.62
N VAL A 195 6.15 -7.09 14.65
CA VAL A 195 5.52 -8.13 15.48
C VAL A 195 4.27 -7.59 16.13
N ARG A 196 4.36 -6.45 16.83
CA ARG A 196 3.23 -5.81 17.49
C ARG A 196 2.08 -5.50 16.51
N TYR A 197 2.42 -5.03 15.31
CA TYR A 197 1.44 -4.76 14.28
C TYR A 197 0.74 -6.04 13.80
N LEU A 198 1.47 -7.13 13.57
CA LEU A 198 0.90 -8.41 13.14
C LEU A 198 0.00 -9.02 14.20
N ASP A 199 0.36 -8.90 15.49
CA ASP A 199 -0.48 -9.34 16.60
C ASP A 199 -1.81 -8.57 16.63
N GLN A 200 -1.78 -7.26 16.37
CA GLN A 200 -2.98 -6.44 16.28
C GLN A 200 -3.79 -6.69 15.00
N LEU A 201 -3.13 -7.09 13.91
CA LEU A 201 -3.75 -7.34 12.62
C LEU A 201 -4.50 -8.68 12.59
N LEU A 202 -4.03 -9.68 13.32
CA LEU A 202 -4.58 -11.05 13.28
C LEU A 202 -6.10 -11.12 13.53
N PRO A 203 -6.68 -10.48 14.54
CA PRO A 203 -8.15 -10.50 14.74
C PRO A 203 -8.93 -9.90 13.55
N HIS A 204 -8.37 -8.87 12.91
CA HIS A 204 -8.98 -8.26 11.73
C HIS A 204 -8.89 -9.17 10.50
N LEU A 205 -7.78 -9.93 10.36
CA LEU A 205 -7.64 -10.96 9.31
C LEU A 205 -8.67 -12.08 9.50
N GLU A 206 -8.81 -12.59 10.72
CA GLU A 206 -9.79 -13.62 11.06
C GLU A 206 -11.21 -13.18 10.74
N GLN A 207 -11.56 -11.94 11.07
CA GLN A 207 -12.87 -11.38 10.77
C GLN A 207 -13.11 -11.19 9.26
N THR A 208 -12.18 -10.57 8.54
CA THR A 208 -12.37 -10.20 7.12
C THR A 208 -12.26 -11.42 6.21
N ILE A 209 -11.21 -12.24 6.38
CA ILE A 209 -10.99 -13.42 5.54
C ILE A 209 -11.97 -14.52 5.91
N GLY A 210 -12.23 -14.74 7.20
CA GLY A 210 -13.23 -15.71 7.66
C GLY A 210 -14.64 -15.41 7.14
N GLY A 211 -14.98 -14.12 6.94
CA GLY A 211 -16.22 -13.71 6.30
C GLY A 211 -16.25 -13.93 4.78
N LEU A 212 -15.10 -13.90 4.10
CA LEU A 212 -14.98 -14.10 2.65
C LEU A 212 -14.73 -15.55 2.26
N LEU A 213 -14.00 -16.31 3.07
CA LEU A 213 -13.51 -17.66 2.79
C LEU A 213 -13.69 -18.58 4.01
N PRO A 214 -14.93 -18.76 4.50
CA PRO A 214 -15.19 -19.55 5.71
C PRO A 214 -14.78 -21.02 5.56
N GLU A 215 -14.71 -21.54 4.35
CA GLU A 215 -14.31 -22.90 4.05
C GLU A 215 -12.82 -23.18 4.29
N LEU A 216 -11.97 -22.15 4.43
CA LEU A 216 -10.53 -22.33 4.65
C LEU A 216 -10.18 -22.61 6.12
N GLY A 217 -11.11 -22.38 7.06
CA GLY A 217 -10.89 -22.61 8.49
C GLY A 217 -10.01 -21.55 9.16
N ALA A 218 -9.37 -21.93 10.26
CA ALA A 218 -8.56 -21.03 11.07
C ALA A 218 -7.32 -20.49 10.31
N ILE A 219 -6.95 -19.24 10.63
CA ILE A 219 -5.80 -18.55 10.05
C ILE A 219 -4.56 -18.77 10.92
N GLU A 220 -3.45 -19.10 10.30
CA GLU A 220 -2.13 -19.09 10.90
C GLU A 220 -1.27 -18.03 10.24
N LEU A 221 -0.72 -17.11 11.06
CA LEU A 221 0.18 -16.05 10.62
C LEU A 221 1.58 -16.36 11.12
N ARG A 222 2.55 -16.45 10.21
CA ARG A 222 3.95 -16.68 10.53
C ARG A 222 4.78 -15.49 10.11
N TYR A 223 5.72 -15.07 10.98
CA TYR A 223 6.67 -13.99 10.70
C TYR A 223 8.10 -14.45 10.97
N ARG A 224 8.96 -14.25 10.00
CA ARG A 224 10.41 -14.49 10.10
C ARG A 224 11.12 -13.14 9.99
N ARG A 225 11.87 -12.78 11.01
CA ARG A 225 12.52 -11.46 11.14
C ARG A 225 13.67 -11.21 10.17
N GLY A 226 14.20 -12.26 9.51
CA GLY A 226 15.28 -12.16 8.51
C GLY A 226 16.68 -12.43 9.06
N TRP A 227 16.78 -12.92 10.30
CA TRP A 227 17.98 -13.50 10.95
C TRP A 227 17.53 -14.51 12.01
N PRO A 228 18.46 -15.40 12.49
CA PRO A 228 18.11 -16.45 13.47
C PRO A 228 17.48 -15.88 14.75
N GLU A 229 16.44 -16.56 15.26
CA GLU A 229 15.65 -16.07 16.41
C GLU A 229 16.44 -16.06 17.72
N GLU A 230 17.42 -16.95 17.89
CA GLU A 230 18.19 -17.11 19.10
C GLU A 230 19.40 -16.15 19.18
N ARG A 231 19.61 -15.28 18.17
CA ARG A 231 20.80 -14.43 18.07
C ARG A 231 20.45 -12.97 17.85
N ASP A 232 21.24 -12.08 18.43
CA ASP A 232 21.16 -10.65 18.16
C ASP A 232 21.63 -10.31 16.74
N LEU A 233 20.99 -9.33 16.10
CA LEU A 233 21.35 -8.93 14.75
C LEU A 233 22.80 -8.41 14.65
N ALA A 234 23.33 -7.77 15.70
CA ALA A 234 24.71 -7.30 15.73
C ALA A 234 25.72 -8.46 15.59
N GLU A 235 25.53 -9.53 16.36
CA GLU A 235 26.36 -10.74 16.30
C GLU A 235 26.28 -11.39 14.92
N VAL A 236 25.05 -11.51 14.38
CA VAL A 236 24.83 -12.13 13.07
C VAL A 236 25.50 -11.32 11.95
N LEU A 237 25.44 -9.99 11.99
CA LEU A 237 26.10 -9.13 11.00
C LEU A 237 27.63 -9.24 11.06
N ALA A 238 28.21 -9.33 12.26
CA ALA A 238 29.65 -9.52 12.45
C ALA A 238 30.11 -10.87 11.89
N ASP A 239 29.43 -11.96 12.24
CA ASP A 239 29.77 -13.32 11.81
C ASP A 239 29.59 -13.55 10.31
N GLN A 240 28.58 -12.86 9.69
CA GLN A 240 28.31 -13.01 8.26
C GLN A 240 29.13 -12.06 7.37
N ARG A 241 30.01 -11.24 7.93
CA ARG A 241 30.74 -10.20 7.19
C ARG A 241 31.54 -10.75 6.01
N ASP A 242 32.29 -11.83 6.19
CA ASP A 242 33.10 -12.43 5.12
C ASP A 242 32.21 -12.98 3.99
N ARG A 243 31.06 -13.57 4.34
CA ARG A 243 30.08 -14.04 3.36
C ARG A 243 29.41 -12.87 2.62
N ASP A 244 29.10 -11.79 3.33
CA ASP A 244 28.53 -10.58 2.75
C ASP A 244 29.54 -9.86 1.84
N LEU A 245 30.83 -9.85 2.19
CA LEU A 245 31.93 -9.37 1.35
C LEU A 245 32.00 -10.14 0.03
N SER A 246 31.90 -11.47 0.07
CA SER A 246 31.92 -12.30 -1.14
C SER A 246 30.71 -12.06 -2.05
N ARG A 247 29.56 -11.60 -1.49
CA ARG A 247 28.31 -11.33 -2.20
C ARG A 247 28.10 -9.88 -2.57
N GLY A 248 28.86 -8.96 -2.00
CA GLY A 248 28.74 -7.52 -2.19
C GLY A 248 27.46 -6.89 -1.59
N HIS A 249 26.75 -7.61 -0.69
CA HIS A 249 25.55 -7.10 -0.04
C HIS A 249 25.24 -7.82 1.27
N THR A 250 24.48 -7.13 2.13
CA THR A 250 24.01 -7.64 3.42
C THR A 250 22.94 -8.71 3.22
N THR A 251 23.14 -9.89 3.78
CA THR A 251 22.26 -11.05 3.59
C THR A 251 21.27 -11.27 4.73
N GLN A 252 21.43 -10.60 5.87
CA GLN A 252 20.62 -10.74 7.08
C GLN A 252 20.05 -9.39 7.53
N GLY A 253 18.86 -9.39 8.15
CA GLY A 253 18.21 -8.20 8.68
C GLY A 253 16.77 -8.03 8.20
N VAL A 254 16.07 -6.98 8.69
CA VAL A 254 14.63 -6.75 8.43
C VAL A 254 14.24 -6.57 6.96
N HIS A 255 15.20 -6.21 6.10
CA HIS A 255 15.02 -6.18 4.65
C HIS A 255 14.92 -7.58 4.02
N ARG A 256 15.18 -8.64 4.78
CA ARG A 256 15.02 -10.06 4.44
C ARG A 256 13.88 -10.72 5.19
N ALA A 257 13.22 -9.96 6.08
CA ALA A 257 12.06 -10.47 6.80
C ALA A 257 10.95 -10.90 5.85
N GLU A 258 10.13 -11.82 6.32
CA GLU A 258 8.98 -12.32 5.59
C GLU A 258 7.85 -12.68 6.55
N TRP A 259 6.62 -12.40 6.14
CA TRP A 259 5.45 -12.96 6.79
C TRP A 259 4.64 -13.79 5.77
N SER A 260 3.90 -14.74 6.26
CA SER A 260 3.04 -15.59 5.44
C SER A 260 1.74 -15.88 6.19
N ILE A 261 0.70 -16.12 5.43
CA ILE A 261 -0.59 -16.56 5.89
C ILE A 261 -0.85 -17.98 5.37
N SER A 262 -1.37 -18.83 6.23
CA SER A 262 -1.84 -20.17 5.89
C SER A 262 -3.15 -20.45 6.61
N PHE A 263 -3.84 -21.50 6.20
CA PHE A 263 -5.17 -21.84 6.69
C PHE A 263 -5.21 -23.29 7.13
N GLU A 264 -6.10 -23.60 8.04
CA GLU A 264 -6.30 -24.96 8.53
C GLU A 264 -6.53 -25.97 7.37
N HIS A 265 -7.39 -25.60 6.39
CA HIS A 265 -7.72 -26.45 5.26
C HIS A 265 -6.89 -26.15 4.00
N ALA A 266 -6.02 -25.16 4.04
CA ALA A 266 -5.03 -24.84 3.01
C ALA A 266 -3.68 -24.43 3.64
N PRO A 267 -2.93 -25.39 4.26
CA PRO A 267 -1.70 -25.11 5.00
C PRO A 267 -0.54 -24.66 4.13
N MET A 268 -0.61 -24.86 2.82
CA MET A 268 0.36 -24.36 1.86
C MET A 268 -0.34 -23.46 0.85
N ARG A 269 0.37 -22.44 0.37
CA ARG A 269 -0.14 -21.48 -0.62
C ARG A 269 -0.66 -22.19 -1.89
N GLU A 270 0.02 -23.24 -2.33
CA GLU A 270 -0.31 -24.02 -3.51
C GLU A 270 -1.67 -24.74 -3.42
N HIS A 271 -2.24 -24.80 -2.21
CA HIS A 271 -3.59 -25.33 -1.99
C HIS A 271 -4.69 -24.29 -2.29
N LEU A 272 -4.33 -23.00 -2.40
CA LEU A 272 -5.29 -21.96 -2.74
C LEU A 272 -5.53 -21.90 -4.25
N SER A 273 -6.79 -21.86 -4.65
CA SER A 273 -7.16 -21.50 -6.01
C SER A 273 -6.84 -20.01 -6.27
N ARG A 274 -6.76 -19.61 -7.53
CA ARG A 274 -6.54 -18.20 -7.90
C ARG A 274 -7.62 -17.25 -7.33
N GLY A 275 -8.88 -17.73 -7.27
CA GLY A 275 -9.97 -16.97 -6.65
C GLY A 275 -9.74 -16.78 -5.16
N GLN A 276 -9.33 -17.84 -4.45
CA GLN A 276 -9.01 -17.77 -3.03
C GLN A 276 -7.76 -16.90 -2.74
N GLU A 277 -6.74 -16.94 -3.61
CA GLU A 277 -5.59 -16.01 -3.49
C GLU A 277 -6.03 -14.55 -3.60
N LYS A 278 -6.93 -14.21 -4.53
CA LYS A 278 -7.49 -12.86 -4.70
C LYS A 278 -8.32 -12.43 -3.48
N LEU A 279 -9.21 -13.31 -3.02
CA LEU A 279 -10.06 -13.02 -1.86
C LEU A 279 -9.24 -12.92 -0.57
N THR A 280 -8.21 -13.75 -0.40
CA THR A 280 -7.25 -13.63 0.71
C THR A 280 -6.52 -12.28 0.67
N ALA A 281 -6.05 -11.85 -0.51
CA ALA A 281 -5.41 -10.55 -0.67
C ALA A 281 -6.36 -9.40 -0.37
N LEU A 282 -7.60 -9.46 -0.84
CA LEU A 282 -8.64 -8.49 -0.51
C LEU A 282 -8.92 -8.46 1.00
N GLY A 283 -9.09 -9.63 1.62
CA GLY A 283 -9.29 -9.75 3.07
C GLY A 283 -8.12 -9.15 3.86
N CYS A 284 -6.87 -9.37 3.43
CA CYS A 284 -5.70 -8.72 4.01
C CYS A 284 -5.78 -7.19 3.92
N LEU A 285 -6.15 -6.64 2.76
CA LEU A 285 -6.27 -5.20 2.56
C LEU A 285 -7.40 -4.59 3.41
N LEU A 286 -8.54 -5.26 3.50
CA LEU A 286 -9.65 -4.83 4.35
C LEU A 286 -9.31 -4.95 5.85
N ALA A 287 -8.59 -5.99 6.27
CA ALA A 287 -8.08 -6.13 7.63
C ALA A 287 -7.14 -4.97 8.00
N GLN A 288 -6.25 -4.60 7.08
CA GLN A 288 -5.36 -3.47 7.26
C GLN A 288 -6.13 -2.14 7.37
N ALA A 289 -7.17 -1.95 6.56
CA ALA A 289 -8.07 -0.79 6.65
C ALA A 289 -8.84 -0.75 7.98
N ALA A 290 -9.33 -1.89 8.45
CA ALA A 290 -10.04 -2.00 9.72
C ALA A 290 -9.11 -1.74 10.92
N LEU A 291 -7.88 -2.27 10.90
CA LEU A 291 -6.88 -1.97 11.94
C LEU A 291 -6.51 -0.48 11.94
N PHE A 292 -6.28 0.12 10.76
CA PHE A 292 -6.07 1.56 10.65
C PHE A 292 -7.23 2.33 11.29
N ALA A 293 -8.47 1.97 10.96
CA ALA A 293 -9.66 2.63 11.51
C ALA A 293 -9.76 2.50 13.03
N SER A 294 -9.45 1.34 13.59
CA SER A 294 -9.44 1.12 15.04
C SER A 294 -8.39 1.94 15.78
N GLN A 295 -7.25 2.21 15.15
CA GLN A 295 -6.12 2.95 15.73
C GLN A 295 -6.25 4.48 15.54
N LYS A 296 -6.78 4.92 14.40
CA LYS A 296 -6.87 6.34 14.03
C LYS A 296 -8.25 6.95 14.24
N GLY A 297 -9.27 6.13 14.52
CA GLY A 297 -10.65 6.56 14.65
C GLY A 297 -11.34 6.91 13.33
N GLU A 298 -10.69 6.71 12.19
CA GLU A 298 -11.22 7.04 10.87
C GLU A 298 -10.79 5.98 9.83
N TRP A 299 -11.69 5.65 8.89
CA TRP A 299 -11.38 4.73 7.82
C TRP A 299 -10.43 5.37 6.80
N PRO A 300 -9.48 4.61 6.20
CA PRO A 300 -8.76 5.05 5.02
C PRO A 300 -9.72 5.11 3.82
N VAL A 301 -9.32 5.79 2.76
CA VAL A 301 -10.01 5.68 1.47
C VAL A 301 -9.79 4.30 0.89
N VAL A 302 -10.87 3.62 0.47
CA VAL A 302 -10.79 2.27 -0.11
C VAL A 302 -10.99 2.36 -1.62
N CYS A 303 -10.02 1.89 -2.39
CA CYS A 303 -10.06 1.80 -3.83
C CYS A 303 -10.28 0.35 -4.27
N LEU A 304 -11.26 0.13 -5.16
CA LEU A 304 -11.59 -1.18 -5.72
C LEU A 304 -11.55 -1.08 -7.25
N ASP A 305 -10.44 -1.52 -7.85
CA ASP A 305 -10.23 -1.44 -9.29
C ASP A 305 -10.85 -2.66 -9.98
N ASP A 306 -11.71 -2.40 -10.96
CA ASP A 306 -12.40 -3.39 -11.81
C ASP A 306 -13.14 -4.48 -11.00
N LEU A 307 -13.88 -4.06 -9.95
CA LEU A 307 -14.52 -4.93 -8.96
C LEU A 307 -15.32 -6.06 -9.60
N ALA A 308 -16.10 -5.76 -10.67
CA ALA A 308 -16.96 -6.73 -11.32
C ALA A 308 -16.20 -7.82 -12.09
N SER A 309 -14.99 -7.52 -12.58
CA SER A 309 -14.13 -8.50 -13.25
C SER A 309 -13.32 -9.36 -12.28
N GLU A 310 -13.07 -8.84 -11.08
CA GLU A 310 -12.20 -9.50 -10.11
C GLU A 310 -12.94 -10.42 -9.14
N LEU A 311 -14.23 -10.15 -8.86
CA LEU A 311 -15.03 -10.86 -7.87
C LEU A 311 -16.37 -11.31 -8.46
N ASP A 312 -16.89 -12.43 -7.98
CA ASP A 312 -18.28 -12.82 -8.24
C ASP A 312 -19.28 -11.93 -7.48
N LEU A 313 -20.55 -12.02 -7.84
CA LEU A 313 -21.61 -11.17 -7.31
C LEU A 313 -21.78 -11.30 -5.79
N ALA A 314 -21.63 -12.48 -5.23
CA ALA A 314 -21.78 -12.70 -3.79
C ALA A 314 -20.69 -11.97 -3.00
N HIS A 315 -19.42 -12.11 -3.43
CA HIS A 315 -18.30 -11.42 -2.80
C HIS A 315 -18.34 -9.91 -3.04
N GLN A 316 -18.76 -9.44 -4.23
CA GLN A 316 -19.00 -8.00 -4.47
C GLN A 316 -20.02 -7.44 -3.46
N THR A 317 -21.14 -8.14 -3.28
CA THR A 317 -22.22 -7.73 -2.36
C THR A 317 -21.73 -7.68 -0.91
N ALA A 318 -20.99 -8.70 -0.47
CA ALA A 318 -20.44 -8.76 0.87
C ALA A 318 -19.46 -7.61 1.16
N VAL A 319 -18.51 -7.37 0.25
CA VAL A 319 -17.48 -6.33 0.40
C VAL A 319 -18.10 -4.92 0.39
N VAL A 320 -18.97 -4.65 -0.58
CA VAL A 320 -19.64 -3.36 -0.71
C VAL A 320 -20.54 -3.09 0.50
N GLY A 321 -21.31 -4.09 0.95
CA GLY A 321 -22.17 -3.99 2.13
C GLY A 321 -21.36 -3.72 3.41
N GLN A 322 -20.25 -4.39 3.59
CA GLN A 322 -19.34 -4.17 4.73
C GLN A 322 -18.79 -2.73 4.73
N LEU A 323 -18.29 -2.24 3.60
CA LEU A 323 -17.71 -0.90 3.48
C LEU A 323 -18.75 0.21 3.65
N ALA A 324 -19.94 0.03 3.08
CA ALA A 324 -21.06 0.97 3.27
C ALA A 324 -21.49 1.02 4.74
N GLY A 325 -21.56 -0.13 5.42
CA GLY A 325 -21.95 -0.24 6.83
C GLY A 325 -21.02 0.47 7.82
N VAL A 326 -19.75 0.65 7.46
CA VAL A 326 -18.76 1.37 8.29
C VAL A 326 -18.54 2.83 7.86
N GLY A 327 -19.25 3.32 6.84
CA GLY A 327 -19.14 4.69 6.36
C GLY A 327 -17.78 5.03 5.72
N ALA A 328 -17.07 4.04 5.18
CA ALA A 328 -15.84 4.25 4.46
C ALA A 328 -16.09 4.99 3.13
N GLN A 329 -15.20 5.90 2.76
CA GLN A 329 -15.21 6.43 1.38
C GLN A 329 -14.62 5.37 0.45
N VAL A 330 -15.39 5.01 -0.60
CA VAL A 330 -15.01 3.96 -1.54
C VAL A 330 -14.95 4.51 -2.96
N LEU A 331 -13.83 4.30 -3.64
CA LEU A 331 -13.65 4.61 -5.06
C LEU A 331 -13.64 3.30 -5.85
N VAL A 332 -14.63 3.11 -6.71
CA VAL A 332 -14.79 1.88 -7.49
C VAL A 332 -14.62 2.18 -8.98
N THR A 333 -13.98 1.29 -9.72
CA THR A 333 -13.97 1.36 -11.19
C THR A 333 -14.66 0.15 -11.80
N GLY A 334 -15.25 0.36 -12.99
CA GLY A 334 -15.88 -0.69 -13.77
C GLY A 334 -16.19 -0.24 -15.19
N THR A 335 -16.49 -1.17 -16.08
CA THR A 335 -17.02 -0.85 -17.42
C THR A 335 -18.45 -0.33 -17.34
N GLU A 336 -19.18 -0.80 -16.33
CA GLU A 336 -20.55 -0.41 -16.00
C GLU A 336 -20.72 -0.32 -14.47
N LEU A 337 -21.85 0.15 -14.00
CA LEU A 337 -22.17 0.21 -12.58
C LEU A 337 -22.34 -1.21 -12.03
N PRO A 338 -21.50 -1.66 -11.08
CA PRO A 338 -21.63 -2.99 -10.46
C PRO A 338 -23.01 -3.20 -9.86
N ALA A 339 -23.58 -4.40 -10.06
CA ALA A 339 -24.95 -4.72 -9.62
C ALA A 339 -25.23 -4.43 -8.14
N PRO A 340 -24.32 -4.73 -7.17
CA PRO A 340 -24.55 -4.42 -5.76
C PRO A 340 -24.66 -2.91 -5.48
N LEU A 341 -24.10 -2.06 -6.34
CA LEU A 341 -24.11 -0.61 -6.17
C LEU A 341 -25.36 0.05 -6.74
N GLN A 342 -26.16 -0.67 -7.53
CA GLN A 342 -27.43 -0.13 -8.10
C GLN A 342 -28.50 0.13 -7.05
N SER A 343 -28.41 -0.55 -5.89
CA SER A 343 -29.35 -0.39 -4.75
C SER A 343 -28.80 0.50 -3.63
N LEU A 344 -27.64 1.13 -3.83
CA LEU A 344 -27.01 2.03 -2.87
C LEU A 344 -26.89 3.44 -3.44
N SER A 345 -26.89 4.44 -2.57
CA SER A 345 -26.57 5.79 -2.99
C SER A 345 -25.10 5.87 -3.42
N ALA A 346 -24.87 6.26 -4.66
CA ALA A 346 -23.53 6.35 -5.24
C ALA A 346 -23.40 7.54 -6.19
N HIS A 347 -22.21 8.13 -6.22
CA HIS A 347 -21.81 9.15 -7.19
C HIS A 347 -21.17 8.48 -8.40
N VAL A 348 -21.79 8.56 -9.57
CA VAL A 348 -21.30 7.90 -10.79
C VAL A 348 -20.64 8.93 -11.70
N PHE A 349 -19.36 8.72 -11.98
CA PHE A 349 -18.54 9.51 -12.89
C PHE A 349 -18.33 8.76 -14.20
N HIS A 350 -18.66 9.37 -15.32
CA HIS A 350 -18.31 8.83 -16.63
C HIS A 350 -16.90 9.24 -17.03
N VAL A 351 -16.10 8.24 -17.40
CA VAL A 351 -14.71 8.45 -17.83
C VAL A 351 -14.58 8.06 -19.29
N GLU A 352 -14.20 9.04 -20.12
CA GLU A 352 -14.05 8.85 -21.56
C GLU A 352 -12.79 9.56 -22.04
N GLN A 353 -11.91 8.84 -22.76
CA GLN A 353 -10.68 9.38 -23.37
C GLN A 353 -9.85 10.27 -22.44
N GLY A 354 -9.70 9.88 -21.18
CA GLY A 354 -8.93 10.62 -20.18
C GLY A 354 -9.64 11.86 -19.61
N LYS A 355 -10.94 12.02 -19.84
CA LYS A 355 -11.78 13.05 -19.24
C LYS A 355 -12.74 12.42 -18.25
N VAL A 356 -12.91 13.06 -17.10
CA VAL A 356 -13.86 12.65 -16.05
C VAL A 356 -15.00 13.66 -16.05
N ALA A 357 -16.21 13.20 -16.33
CA ALA A 357 -17.40 14.05 -16.30
C ALA A 357 -17.86 14.33 -14.86
N ALA A 358 -18.66 15.35 -14.67
CA ALA A 358 -19.32 15.59 -13.39
C ALA A 358 -20.21 14.40 -12.98
N PRO A 359 -20.35 14.09 -11.67
CA PRO A 359 -21.08 12.92 -11.22
C PRO A 359 -22.57 13.05 -11.44
N ALA A 360 -23.21 11.92 -11.81
CA ALA A 360 -24.62 11.71 -11.61
C ALA A 360 -24.86 11.04 -10.26
N ILE A 361 -25.80 11.53 -9.47
CA ILE A 361 -26.15 10.92 -8.17
C ILE A 361 -27.24 9.88 -8.42
N ILE A 362 -26.97 8.63 -8.08
CA ILE A 362 -27.97 7.59 -8.01
C ILE A 362 -28.44 7.52 -6.55
N THR A 363 -29.71 7.77 -6.33
CA THR A 363 -30.35 7.58 -5.02
C THR A 363 -31.14 6.28 -5.04
N SER A 364 -31.00 5.47 -3.99
CA SER A 364 -31.80 4.25 -3.78
C SER A 364 -33.28 4.55 -3.65
#